data_12be36fc28a54768c820ee90e6148d44
#
_entry.id   12be36fc28a54768c820ee90e6148d44
#
_cell.length_a   1.000
_cell.length_b   1.000
_cell.length_c   1.000
_cell.angle_alpha   90.00
_cell.angle_beta   90.00
_cell.angle_gamma   90.00
#
_symmetry.space_group_name_H-M   'P 1'
#
loop_
_entity.id
_entity.type
_entity.pdbx_description
1 polymer ?
#
loop_
_entity_poly.entity_id
_entity_poly.type
_entity_poly.pdbx_seq_one_letter_code
_entity_poly.pdbx_strand_id
1 'polypeptide(L)'
;MNFSIALIDGDGIGPEQTAAAKDVLSEVQNAFSISFDYIPIEAGDRALARTGHALPEGSLETIRKCDCCLKAPVGETAYEVIIHLRQQLDLYANIRPAKALPNVPSLNPMTDLVIVRENTEDLYAGLESADSEKATATRLITRRASERIAKFAFNLAQTRRYAVTAVHKANVLKKTDGLFLSVCKDVASNYSNVRFSDMYVDAAAMNLIRSPQEFDIILTTNMFGDILSDEAGQVVGGLGLAPSANIGEELAIFEPVHGCAPDIAGTNTANPTSLILSSAMMLNWLGQQRNDNEAKHASQAIQRAVESCLAAGKVTPDLGGKLTTLEMGRAIKAGLSQVVCQ
;
A
#
# COMPACT_ATOMS: atom_id res chain seq x y z
N MET A 1 13.32 -12.29 16.81
CA MET A 1 14.23 -11.45 15.94
C MET A 1 13.97 -9.99 16.23
N ASN A 2 14.97 -9.10 16.13
CA ASN A 2 14.78 -7.66 16.32
C ASN A 2 14.79 -6.95 14.97
N PHE A 3 13.81 -6.08 14.71
CA PHE A 3 13.70 -5.28 13.49
C PHE A 3 13.78 -3.79 13.80
N SER A 4 14.65 -3.08 13.11
CA SER A 4 14.73 -1.62 13.13
C SER A 4 13.75 -1.04 12.11
N ILE A 5 12.81 -0.21 12.59
CA ILE A 5 11.74 0.34 11.76
C ILE A 5 11.82 1.87 11.79
N ALA A 6 12.10 2.48 10.62
CA ALA A 6 11.92 3.90 10.45
C ALA A 6 10.42 4.22 10.57
N LEU A 7 10.05 5.14 11.47
CA LEU A 7 8.66 5.45 11.76
C LEU A 7 8.35 6.90 11.40
N ILE A 8 7.44 7.11 10.47
CA ILE A 8 6.91 8.43 10.08
C ILE A 8 5.47 8.53 10.57
N ASP A 9 5.24 9.31 11.62
CA ASP A 9 3.91 9.55 12.19
C ASP A 9 3.01 10.39 11.25
N GLY A 10 3.60 11.13 10.31
CA GLY A 10 2.88 11.92 9.32
C GLY A 10 2.09 13.10 9.91
N ASP A 11 1.04 13.50 9.19
CA ASP A 11 0.20 14.65 9.51
C ASP A 11 -1.27 14.22 9.73
N GLY A 12 -2.10 15.17 10.12
CA GLY A 12 -3.55 14.95 10.27
C GLY A 12 -3.88 13.79 11.20
N ILE A 13 -4.57 12.77 10.68
CA ILE A 13 -4.93 11.54 11.41
C ILE A 13 -3.75 10.59 11.64
N GLY A 14 -2.60 10.86 11.04
CA GLY A 14 -1.42 9.98 11.10
C GLY A 14 -0.99 9.60 12.52
N PRO A 15 -0.80 10.55 13.46
CA PRO A 15 -0.35 10.25 14.82
C PRO A 15 -1.29 9.33 15.59
N GLU A 16 -2.62 9.51 15.47
CA GLU A 16 -3.59 8.65 16.18
C GLU A 16 -3.65 7.25 15.57
N GLN A 17 -3.52 7.12 14.24
CA GLN A 17 -3.42 5.81 13.58
C GLN A 17 -2.11 5.09 13.92
N THR A 18 -0.98 5.81 13.97
CA THR A 18 0.31 5.25 14.39
C THR A 18 0.25 4.76 15.83
N ALA A 19 -0.38 5.49 16.73
CA ALA A 19 -0.56 5.06 18.12
C ALA A 19 -1.36 3.75 18.18
N ALA A 20 -2.46 3.63 17.43
CA ALA A 20 -3.25 2.41 17.35
C ALA A 20 -2.48 1.23 16.74
N ALA A 21 -1.72 1.45 15.66
CA ALA A 21 -0.90 0.43 15.02
C ALA A 21 0.22 -0.06 15.95
N LYS A 22 0.90 0.86 16.66
CA LYS A 22 1.92 0.51 17.65
C LYS A 22 1.36 -0.30 18.82
N ASP A 23 0.12 -0.01 19.26
CA ASP A 23 -0.53 -0.79 20.32
C ASP A 23 -0.78 -2.24 19.87
N VAL A 24 -1.21 -2.45 18.61
CA VAL A 24 -1.34 -3.80 18.01
C VAL A 24 0.03 -4.47 17.88
N LEU A 25 1.05 -3.76 17.38
CA LEU A 25 2.41 -4.29 17.24
C LEU A 25 3.06 -4.61 18.60
N SER A 26 2.67 -3.93 19.68
CA SER A 26 3.12 -4.28 21.04
C SER A 26 2.64 -5.68 21.46
N GLU A 27 1.46 -6.09 21.03
CA GLU A 27 0.96 -7.44 21.26
C GLU A 27 1.66 -8.49 20.40
N VAL A 28 2.10 -8.13 19.20
CA VAL A 28 2.97 -8.99 18.40
C VAL A 28 4.27 -9.29 19.15
N GLN A 29 4.88 -8.29 19.78
CA GLN A 29 6.10 -8.50 20.60
C GLN A 29 5.88 -9.42 21.82
N ASN A 30 4.67 -9.38 22.39
CA ASN A 30 4.32 -10.25 23.53
C ASN A 30 4.07 -11.70 23.09
N ALA A 31 3.46 -11.89 21.92
CA ALA A 31 2.96 -13.18 21.46
C ALA A 31 3.96 -13.96 20.57
N PHE A 32 4.90 -13.26 19.95
CA PHE A 32 5.89 -13.83 19.04
C PHE A 32 7.30 -13.43 19.48
N SER A 33 8.30 -14.23 19.11
CA SER A 33 9.72 -13.94 19.41
C SER A 33 10.29 -12.81 18.53
N ILE A 34 9.57 -11.68 18.46
CA ILE A 34 9.87 -10.50 17.64
C ILE A 34 9.95 -9.28 18.54
N SER A 35 10.86 -8.36 18.22
CA SER A 35 10.92 -7.02 18.82
C SER A 35 11.14 -5.95 17.76
N PHE A 36 10.70 -4.72 18.06
CA PHE A 36 10.81 -3.58 17.17
C PHE A 36 11.58 -2.44 17.82
N ASP A 37 12.58 -1.94 17.12
CA ASP A 37 13.29 -0.71 17.43
C ASP A 37 12.79 0.40 16.48
N TYR A 38 11.96 1.30 17.02
CA TYR A 38 11.36 2.37 16.24
C TYR A 38 12.26 3.59 16.20
N ILE A 39 12.72 3.94 15.00
CA ILE A 39 13.53 5.14 14.75
C ILE A 39 12.60 6.23 14.18
N PRO A 40 12.27 7.27 14.96
CA PRO A 40 11.37 8.32 14.52
C PRO A 40 12.00 9.15 13.41
N ILE A 41 11.25 9.36 12.34
CA ILE A 41 11.60 10.22 11.20
C ILE A 41 10.55 11.32 11.11
N GLU A 42 10.99 12.56 11.23
CA GLU A 42 10.11 13.68 10.92
C GLU A 42 9.92 13.82 9.41
N ALA A 43 8.65 13.93 8.99
CA ALA A 43 8.31 14.23 7.61
C ALA A 43 6.90 14.81 7.52
N GLY A 44 6.61 15.51 6.44
CA GLY A 44 5.29 16.07 6.16
C GLY A 44 5.19 17.58 6.42
N ASP A 45 3.96 18.07 6.50
CA ASP A 45 3.65 19.51 6.66
C ASP A 45 4.20 20.09 7.96
N ARG A 46 4.12 19.30 9.05
CA ARG A 46 4.67 19.72 10.36
C ARG A 46 6.19 19.82 10.31
N ALA A 47 6.87 18.91 9.62
CA ALA A 47 8.32 18.99 9.42
C ALA A 47 8.69 20.22 8.59
N LEU A 48 7.96 20.49 7.49
CA LEU A 48 8.14 21.68 6.66
C LEU A 48 7.99 22.96 7.48
N ALA A 49 6.91 23.08 8.24
CA ALA A 49 6.65 24.26 9.08
C ALA A 49 7.73 24.50 10.14
N ARG A 50 8.32 23.44 10.70
CA ARG A 50 9.34 23.54 11.76
C ARG A 50 10.75 23.72 11.24
N THR A 51 11.12 23.04 10.13
CA THR A 51 12.51 22.93 9.68
C THR A 51 12.78 23.60 8.32
N GLY A 52 11.71 23.98 7.60
CA GLY A 52 11.81 24.46 6.22
C GLY A 52 11.93 23.33 5.16
N HIS A 53 11.87 22.06 5.58
CA HIS A 53 11.97 20.90 4.69
C HIS A 53 10.90 19.87 5.05
N ALA A 54 10.15 19.39 4.05
CA ALA A 54 9.13 18.36 4.24
C ALA A 54 9.74 16.99 4.61
N LEU A 55 10.95 16.73 4.16
CA LEU A 55 11.81 15.61 4.57
C LEU A 55 13.17 16.18 4.95
N PRO A 56 13.49 16.37 6.25
CA PRO A 56 14.74 16.94 6.72
C PRO A 56 15.97 16.16 6.24
N GLU A 57 17.09 16.88 6.13
CA GLU A 57 18.38 16.31 5.77
C GLU A 57 18.77 15.15 6.71
N GLY A 58 19.36 14.09 6.16
CA GLY A 58 19.71 12.87 6.92
C GLY A 58 18.59 11.86 7.12
N SER A 59 17.31 12.24 6.87
CA SER A 59 16.18 11.32 6.98
C SER A 59 16.31 10.12 6.06
N LEU A 60 16.71 10.36 4.80
CA LEU A 60 16.89 9.31 3.79
C LEU A 60 17.96 8.29 4.22
N GLU A 61 19.10 8.76 4.71
CA GLU A 61 20.20 7.91 5.18
C GLU A 61 19.79 7.13 6.44
N THR A 62 18.97 7.71 7.29
CA THR A 62 18.44 7.02 8.47
C THR A 62 17.47 5.91 8.06
N ILE A 63 16.58 6.18 7.10
CA ILE A 63 15.64 5.17 6.56
C ILE A 63 16.42 4.01 5.92
N ARG A 64 17.50 4.30 5.15
CA ARG A 64 18.34 3.27 4.52
C ARG A 64 19.03 2.32 5.50
N LYS A 65 19.23 2.75 6.75
CA LYS A 65 19.88 1.92 7.79
C LYS A 65 18.89 1.06 8.55
N CYS A 66 17.60 1.28 8.36
CA CYS A 66 16.55 0.48 8.97
C CYS A 66 16.19 -0.75 8.12
N ASP A 67 15.57 -1.75 8.71
CA ASP A 67 15.08 -2.92 7.97
C ASP A 67 13.90 -2.57 7.06
N CYS A 68 13.08 -1.59 7.44
CA CYS A 68 11.99 -1.05 6.63
C CYS A 68 11.50 0.29 7.20
N CYS A 69 10.49 0.89 6.54
CA CYS A 69 9.79 2.06 7.04
C CYS A 69 8.28 1.79 7.15
N LEU A 70 7.70 2.18 8.30
CA LEU A 70 6.25 2.28 8.48
C LEU A 70 5.89 3.77 8.49
N LYS A 71 5.01 4.18 7.59
CA LYS A 71 4.65 5.58 7.37
C LYS A 71 3.14 5.79 7.45
N ALA A 72 2.72 6.67 8.32
CA ALA A 72 1.35 7.20 8.31
C ALA A 72 1.18 8.30 7.24
N PRO A 73 -0.05 8.74 6.93
CA PRO A 73 -0.28 9.71 5.87
C PRO A 73 0.39 11.06 6.14
N VAL A 74 0.82 11.75 5.09
CA VAL A 74 1.31 13.13 5.11
C VAL A 74 0.33 14.04 4.36
N GLY A 75 0.42 15.35 4.62
CA GLY A 75 -0.49 16.35 4.06
C GLY A 75 -0.12 16.81 2.66
N GLU A 76 -0.14 18.12 2.44
CA GLU A 76 0.11 18.75 1.12
C GLU A 76 1.53 18.48 0.61
N THR A 77 2.47 18.18 1.50
CA THR A 77 3.87 17.83 1.18
C THR A 77 4.05 16.38 0.75
N ALA A 78 2.98 15.66 0.44
CA ALA A 78 3.06 14.24 0.05
C ALA A 78 4.00 14.00 -1.16
N TYR A 79 4.02 14.92 -2.12
CA TYR A 79 4.92 14.83 -3.28
C TYR A 79 6.40 14.86 -2.84
N GLU A 80 6.78 15.84 -2.02
CA GLU A 80 8.15 16.04 -1.54
C GLU A 80 8.62 14.94 -0.60
N VAL A 81 7.71 14.23 0.05
CA VAL A 81 8.02 13.14 0.96
C VAL A 81 7.98 11.80 0.23
N ILE A 82 6.77 11.33 -0.16
CA ILE A 82 6.66 9.92 -0.60
C ILE A 82 7.14 9.70 -2.03
N ILE A 83 6.93 10.65 -2.95
CA ILE A 83 7.44 10.50 -4.32
C ILE A 83 8.96 10.55 -4.32
N HIS A 84 9.54 11.48 -3.54
CA HIS A 84 10.98 11.57 -3.37
C HIS A 84 11.56 10.26 -2.78
N LEU A 85 10.96 9.71 -1.72
CA LEU A 85 11.39 8.44 -1.12
C LEU A 85 11.29 7.27 -2.12
N ARG A 86 10.19 7.16 -2.88
CA ARG A 86 10.02 6.12 -3.91
C ARG A 86 11.13 6.15 -4.95
N GLN A 87 11.51 7.34 -5.41
CA GLN A 87 12.56 7.53 -6.40
C GLN A 87 13.95 7.29 -5.83
N GLN A 88 14.27 7.90 -4.67
CA GLN A 88 15.61 7.83 -4.06
C GLN A 88 15.96 6.44 -3.51
N LEU A 89 14.96 5.66 -3.13
CA LEU A 89 15.12 4.29 -2.60
C LEU A 89 14.78 3.22 -3.65
N ASP A 90 14.51 3.62 -4.89
CA ASP A 90 14.10 2.75 -6.02
C ASP A 90 12.98 1.75 -5.63
N LEU A 91 11.94 2.26 -4.94
CA LEU A 91 10.78 1.47 -4.52
C LEU A 91 9.84 1.27 -5.71
N TYR A 92 10.22 0.40 -6.62
CA TYR A 92 9.63 0.28 -7.95
C TYR A 92 8.26 -0.39 -8.00
N ALA A 93 7.88 -1.14 -6.97
CA ALA A 93 6.61 -1.88 -6.93
C ALA A 93 5.71 -1.33 -5.82
N ASN A 94 4.59 -0.74 -6.20
CA ASN A 94 3.55 -0.36 -5.26
C ASN A 94 2.44 -1.43 -5.26
N ILE A 95 2.25 -2.06 -4.11
CA ILE A 95 1.34 -3.19 -3.92
C ILE A 95 0.12 -2.71 -3.13
N ARG A 96 -1.04 -2.79 -3.74
CA ARG A 96 -2.31 -2.31 -3.17
C ARG A 96 -3.36 -3.42 -3.20
N PRO A 97 -3.49 -4.23 -2.13
CA PRO A 97 -4.55 -5.22 -2.00
C PRO A 97 -5.93 -4.56 -1.86
N ALA A 98 -6.92 -5.11 -2.53
CA ALA A 98 -8.33 -4.78 -2.35
C ALA A 98 -9.11 -6.07 -2.13
N LYS A 99 -9.47 -6.34 -0.87
CA LYS A 99 -10.18 -7.53 -0.42
C LYS A 99 -11.43 -7.11 0.35
N ALA A 100 -12.59 -7.66 -0.03
CA ALA A 100 -13.81 -7.50 0.75
C ALA A 100 -13.64 -8.15 2.13
N LEU A 101 -13.91 -7.39 3.19
CA LEU A 101 -13.73 -7.83 4.56
C LEU A 101 -15.09 -8.17 5.22
N PRO A 102 -15.12 -9.06 6.23
CA PRO A 102 -16.35 -9.49 6.88
C PRO A 102 -17.12 -8.30 7.48
N ASN A 103 -18.43 -8.29 7.29
CA ASN A 103 -19.36 -7.29 7.83
C ASN A 103 -19.05 -5.84 7.39
N VAL A 104 -18.29 -5.67 6.30
CA VAL A 104 -18.06 -4.38 5.67
C VAL A 104 -18.92 -4.29 4.40
N PRO A 105 -19.69 -3.20 4.23
CA PRO A 105 -20.41 -2.98 2.98
C PRO A 105 -19.43 -2.89 1.80
N SER A 106 -19.58 -3.78 0.83
CA SER A 106 -18.78 -3.81 -0.39
C SER A 106 -19.67 -4.01 -1.61
N LEU A 107 -19.24 -3.57 -2.78
CA LEU A 107 -20.00 -3.80 -4.02
C LEU A 107 -20.06 -5.28 -4.38
N ASN A 108 -19.02 -6.03 -4.08
CA ASN A 108 -18.99 -7.47 -4.29
C ASN A 108 -18.18 -8.16 -3.17
N PRO A 109 -18.83 -9.02 -2.36
CA PRO A 109 -18.18 -9.70 -1.23
C PRO A 109 -17.14 -10.76 -1.65
N MET A 110 -17.08 -11.14 -2.93
CA MET A 110 -16.08 -12.08 -3.45
C MET A 110 -14.83 -11.38 -3.99
N THR A 111 -14.73 -10.06 -3.83
CA THR A 111 -13.56 -9.29 -4.29
C THR A 111 -12.34 -9.65 -3.45
N ASP A 112 -11.29 -10.10 -4.12
CA ASP A 112 -9.94 -10.31 -3.56
C ASP A 112 -8.94 -10.15 -4.69
N LEU A 113 -8.45 -8.96 -4.90
CA LEU A 113 -7.49 -8.62 -5.94
C LEU A 113 -6.31 -7.82 -5.39
N VAL A 114 -5.23 -7.77 -6.15
CA VAL A 114 -4.09 -6.90 -5.83
C VAL A 114 -3.72 -6.08 -7.06
N ILE A 115 -3.60 -4.78 -6.89
CA ILE A 115 -3.01 -3.92 -7.91
C ILE A 115 -1.51 -3.84 -7.69
N VAL A 116 -0.75 -4.24 -8.70
CA VAL A 116 0.70 -4.12 -8.80
C VAL A 116 0.99 -2.94 -9.73
N ARG A 117 1.27 -1.80 -9.12
CA ARG A 117 1.50 -0.51 -9.74
C ARG A 117 3.00 -0.27 -9.91
N GLU A 118 3.46 0.03 -11.12
CA GLU A 118 4.78 0.63 -11.31
C GLU A 118 4.85 1.96 -10.53
N ASN A 119 5.99 2.30 -9.95
CA ASN A 119 6.02 3.31 -8.89
C ASN A 119 7.11 4.39 -9.06
N THR A 120 7.93 4.34 -10.11
CA THR A 120 9.11 5.23 -10.28
C THR A 120 9.10 6.05 -11.56
N GLU A 121 8.25 5.71 -12.51
CA GLU A 121 8.17 6.35 -13.84
C GLU A 121 6.78 6.96 -14.09
N ASP A 122 6.40 7.02 -15.36
CA ASP A 122 5.15 7.59 -15.87
C ASP A 122 5.14 9.12 -15.74
N LEU A 123 4.01 9.74 -15.48
CA LEU A 123 3.87 11.18 -15.21
C LEU A 123 4.50 11.58 -13.86
N TYR A 124 4.64 10.62 -12.94
CA TYR A 124 5.28 10.81 -11.64
C TYR A 124 6.81 11.02 -11.72
N ALA A 125 7.41 10.89 -12.90
CA ALA A 125 8.78 11.32 -13.16
C ALA A 125 8.95 12.84 -13.05
N GLY A 126 7.86 13.63 -13.03
CA GLY A 126 7.87 15.08 -12.85
C GLY A 126 8.47 15.84 -14.03
N LEU A 127 8.48 15.26 -15.23
CA LEU A 127 9.01 15.90 -16.44
C LEU A 127 7.95 16.81 -17.06
N GLU A 128 7.81 18.00 -16.49
CA GLU A 128 6.80 18.97 -16.89
C GLU A 128 7.42 20.32 -17.30
N SER A 129 6.69 21.03 -18.16
CA SER A 129 6.99 22.41 -18.51
C SER A 129 5.71 23.18 -18.80
N ALA A 130 5.69 24.47 -18.48
CA ALA A 130 4.57 25.36 -18.77
C ALA A 130 5.05 26.76 -19.19
N ASP A 131 4.26 27.40 -20.05
CA ASP A 131 4.29 28.83 -20.31
C ASP A 131 2.89 29.43 -20.10
N SER A 132 2.64 30.68 -20.49
CA SER A 132 1.33 31.34 -20.31
C SER A 132 0.21 30.74 -21.20
N GLU A 133 0.54 29.97 -22.22
CA GLU A 133 -0.42 29.48 -23.23
C GLU A 133 -0.63 27.97 -23.14
N LYS A 134 0.38 27.21 -22.66
CA LYS A 134 0.34 25.73 -22.63
C LYS A 134 1.16 25.16 -21.49
N ALA A 135 0.74 23.99 -21.03
CA ALA A 135 1.50 23.12 -20.17
C ALA A 135 1.67 21.75 -20.83
N THR A 136 2.84 21.12 -20.62
CA THR A 136 3.14 19.79 -21.14
C THR A 136 3.70 18.91 -20.03
N ALA A 137 3.33 17.62 -20.04
CA ALA A 137 3.89 16.61 -19.18
C ALA A 137 4.41 15.45 -20.04
N THR A 138 5.60 14.94 -19.72
CA THR A 138 6.19 13.80 -20.44
C THR A 138 5.92 12.52 -19.66
N ARG A 139 5.21 11.61 -20.29
CA ARG A 139 5.00 10.25 -19.80
C ARG A 139 6.19 9.38 -20.16
N LEU A 140 6.99 8.98 -19.16
CA LEU A 140 8.16 8.13 -19.34
C LEU A 140 7.80 6.66 -19.01
N ILE A 141 7.99 5.76 -19.99
CA ILE A 141 7.86 4.31 -19.78
C ILE A 141 9.10 3.64 -20.35
N THR A 142 9.84 2.91 -19.51
CA THR A 142 11.03 2.18 -19.94
C THR A 142 10.81 0.67 -19.96
N ARG A 143 11.58 -0.03 -20.78
CA ARG A 143 11.60 -1.49 -20.81
C ARG A 143 12.03 -2.05 -19.46
N ARG A 144 13.06 -1.48 -18.83
CA ARG A 144 13.60 -1.93 -17.53
C ARG A 144 12.53 -1.89 -16.43
N ALA A 145 11.83 -0.76 -16.26
CA ALA A 145 10.81 -0.64 -15.23
C ALA A 145 9.60 -1.53 -15.54
N SER A 146 9.17 -1.60 -16.80
CA SER A 146 8.09 -2.50 -17.22
C SER A 146 8.42 -3.97 -16.96
N GLU A 147 9.67 -4.40 -17.19
CA GLU A 147 10.11 -5.78 -16.97
C GLU A 147 10.14 -6.15 -15.49
N ARG A 148 10.71 -5.28 -14.62
CA ARG A 148 10.81 -5.57 -13.19
C ARG A 148 9.44 -5.62 -12.52
N ILE A 149 8.53 -4.68 -12.87
CA ILE A 149 7.19 -4.70 -12.29
C ILE A 149 6.36 -5.88 -12.82
N ALA A 150 6.52 -6.28 -14.07
CA ALA A 150 5.89 -7.47 -14.61
C ALA A 150 6.39 -8.72 -13.89
N LYS A 151 7.71 -8.92 -13.75
CA LYS A 151 8.28 -10.04 -12.98
C LYS A 151 7.72 -10.09 -11.56
N PHE A 152 7.63 -8.95 -10.88
CA PHE A 152 7.04 -8.87 -9.55
C PHE A 152 5.58 -9.36 -9.55
N ALA A 153 4.75 -8.89 -10.48
CA ALA A 153 3.36 -9.27 -10.59
C ALA A 153 3.17 -10.77 -10.87
N PHE A 154 3.98 -11.34 -11.78
CA PHE A 154 3.90 -12.77 -12.09
C PHE A 154 4.38 -13.65 -10.93
N ASN A 155 5.44 -13.26 -10.20
CA ASN A 155 5.88 -13.94 -8.99
C ASN A 155 4.80 -13.91 -7.90
N LEU A 156 4.16 -12.75 -7.69
CA LEU A 156 3.06 -12.62 -6.75
C LEU A 156 1.86 -13.48 -7.15
N ALA A 157 1.52 -13.54 -8.44
CA ALA A 157 0.42 -14.36 -8.94
C ALA A 157 0.58 -15.85 -8.63
N GLN A 158 1.82 -16.36 -8.59
CA GLN A 158 2.11 -17.77 -8.24
C GLN A 158 1.76 -18.11 -6.79
N THR A 159 1.68 -17.11 -5.91
CA THR A 159 1.25 -17.29 -4.50
C THR A 159 -0.25 -17.05 -4.31
N ARG A 160 -0.98 -16.75 -5.40
CA ARG A 160 -2.41 -16.43 -5.41
C ARG A 160 -3.18 -17.34 -6.40
N ARG A 161 -4.04 -16.75 -7.25
CA ARG A 161 -4.91 -17.50 -8.16
C ARG A 161 -4.34 -17.71 -9.56
N TYR A 162 -3.06 -17.49 -9.75
CA TYR A 162 -2.33 -17.69 -10.99
C TYR A 162 -2.89 -16.91 -12.19
N ALA A 163 -3.30 -15.63 -11.98
CA ALA A 163 -3.81 -14.80 -13.05
C ALA A 163 -3.27 -13.37 -12.98
N VAL A 164 -2.80 -12.84 -14.11
CA VAL A 164 -2.33 -11.47 -14.28
C VAL A 164 -3.09 -10.81 -15.43
N THR A 165 -3.68 -9.65 -15.18
CA THR A 165 -4.28 -8.79 -16.20
C THR A 165 -3.44 -7.50 -16.32
N ALA A 166 -2.76 -7.32 -17.46
CA ALA A 166 -2.04 -6.09 -17.75
C ALA A 166 -3.02 -4.99 -18.20
N VAL A 167 -3.05 -3.89 -17.47
CA VAL A 167 -3.96 -2.76 -17.76
C VAL A 167 -3.19 -1.60 -18.34
N HIS A 168 -3.65 -1.10 -19.52
CA HIS A 168 -2.95 -0.12 -20.33
C HIS A 168 -3.90 0.68 -21.23
N LYS A 169 -3.38 1.63 -22.01
CA LYS A 169 -4.12 2.40 -23.05
C LYS A 169 -3.42 2.37 -24.42
N ALA A 170 -2.87 1.22 -24.83
CA ALA A 170 -2.05 1.09 -26.04
C ALA A 170 -2.79 1.40 -27.35
N ASN A 171 -4.13 1.45 -27.36
CA ASN A 171 -4.89 1.90 -28.51
C ASN A 171 -4.72 3.40 -28.79
N VAL A 172 -4.42 4.20 -27.76
CA VAL A 172 -4.14 5.65 -27.84
C VAL A 172 -2.64 5.91 -27.66
N LEU A 173 -2.06 5.43 -26.58
CA LEU A 173 -0.66 5.59 -26.20
C LEU A 173 0.22 4.48 -26.83
N LYS A 174 0.27 4.49 -28.17
CA LYS A 174 0.87 3.38 -28.95
C LYS A 174 2.35 3.14 -28.65
N LYS A 175 3.10 4.16 -28.25
CA LYS A 175 4.55 4.03 -27.97
C LYS A 175 4.81 3.64 -26.53
N THR A 176 4.30 4.40 -25.58
CA THR A 176 4.51 4.17 -24.14
C THR A 176 3.82 2.89 -23.66
N ASP A 177 2.51 2.82 -23.79
CA ASP A 177 1.74 1.65 -23.33
C ASP A 177 1.91 0.44 -24.26
N GLY A 178 2.22 0.69 -25.57
CA GLY A 178 2.62 -0.38 -26.48
C GLY A 178 3.93 -1.07 -26.03
N LEU A 179 4.90 -0.29 -25.55
CA LEU A 179 6.13 -0.85 -24.96
C LEU A 179 5.82 -1.64 -23.67
N PHE A 180 5.07 -1.06 -22.74
CA PHE A 180 4.65 -1.72 -21.51
C PHE A 180 3.97 -3.07 -21.80
N LEU A 181 2.95 -3.09 -22.67
CA LEU A 181 2.23 -4.30 -23.03
C LEU A 181 3.12 -5.34 -23.70
N SER A 182 4.01 -4.92 -24.63
CA SER A 182 4.97 -5.84 -25.25
C SER A 182 5.85 -6.52 -24.23
N VAL A 183 6.40 -5.75 -23.26
CA VAL A 183 7.23 -6.29 -22.19
C VAL A 183 6.44 -7.23 -21.28
N CYS A 184 5.21 -6.89 -20.94
CA CYS A 184 4.35 -7.77 -20.14
C CYS A 184 4.13 -9.12 -20.85
N LYS A 185 3.93 -9.13 -22.17
CA LYS A 185 3.80 -10.36 -22.99
C LYS A 185 5.11 -11.16 -23.02
N ASP A 186 6.25 -10.47 -23.20
CA ASP A 186 7.57 -11.11 -23.18
C ASP A 186 7.82 -11.81 -21.84
N VAL A 187 7.52 -11.13 -20.70
CA VAL A 187 7.65 -11.71 -19.35
C VAL A 187 6.68 -12.87 -19.15
N ALA A 188 5.41 -12.71 -19.56
CA ALA A 188 4.38 -13.76 -19.43
C ALA A 188 4.79 -15.09 -20.05
N SER A 189 5.56 -15.06 -21.14
CA SER A 189 6.04 -16.28 -21.82
C SER A 189 6.90 -17.20 -20.93
N ASN A 190 7.49 -16.64 -19.85
CA ASN A 190 8.31 -17.38 -18.89
C ASN A 190 7.49 -17.97 -17.72
N TYR A 191 6.18 -17.73 -17.65
CA TYR A 191 5.30 -18.13 -16.56
C TYR A 191 4.12 -18.95 -17.08
N SER A 192 4.40 -20.11 -17.66
CA SER A 192 3.40 -20.98 -18.33
C SER A 192 2.24 -21.43 -17.44
N ASN A 193 2.41 -21.38 -16.12
CA ASN A 193 1.40 -21.72 -15.12
C ASN A 193 0.53 -20.53 -14.72
N VAL A 194 0.83 -19.29 -15.17
CA VAL A 194 0.06 -18.08 -14.86
C VAL A 194 -0.75 -17.66 -16.09
N ARG A 195 -2.07 -17.55 -15.93
CA ARG A 195 -2.96 -17.06 -16.98
C ARG A 195 -2.68 -15.55 -17.16
N PHE A 196 -2.32 -15.17 -18.38
CA PHE A 196 -2.12 -13.78 -18.77
C PHE A 196 -3.24 -13.26 -19.64
N SER A 197 -3.71 -12.06 -19.36
CA SER A 197 -4.62 -11.29 -20.21
C SER A 197 -4.22 -9.81 -20.21
N ASP A 198 -4.72 -9.06 -21.17
CA ASP A 198 -4.57 -7.61 -21.20
C ASP A 198 -5.91 -6.90 -21.40
N MET A 199 -6.02 -5.66 -20.91
CA MET A 199 -7.25 -4.89 -20.94
C MET A 199 -6.95 -3.39 -21.04
N TYR A 200 -7.81 -2.65 -21.76
CA TYR A 200 -7.75 -1.19 -21.73
C TYR A 200 -8.21 -0.66 -20.38
N VAL A 201 -7.59 0.41 -19.89
CA VAL A 201 -7.83 0.97 -18.55
C VAL A 201 -9.29 1.39 -18.33
N ASP A 202 -9.95 1.93 -19.34
CA ASP A 202 -11.37 2.28 -19.29
C ASP A 202 -12.27 1.03 -19.13
N ALA A 203 -11.94 -0.07 -19.80
CA ALA A 203 -12.63 -1.34 -19.62
C ALA A 203 -12.31 -1.97 -18.24
N ALA A 204 -11.07 -1.82 -17.75
CA ALA A 204 -10.69 -2.30 -16.42
C ALA A 204 -11.46 -1.55 -15.32
N ALA A 205 -11.57 -0.22 -15.38
CA ALA A 205 -12.37 0.59 -14.47
C ALA A 205 -13.84 0.14 -14.45
N MET A 206 -14.47 -0.06 -15.62
CA MET A 206 -15.84 -0.60 -15.68
C MET A 206 -15.96 -1.99 -15.03
N ASN A 207 -14.97 -2.87 -15.25
CA ASN A 207 -15.01 -4.22 -14.74
C ASN A 207 -14.69 -4.29 -13.23
N LEU A 208 -13.93 -3.35 -12.67
CA LEU A 208 -13.74 -3.23 -11.22
C LEU A 208 -15.07 -3.00 -10.50
N ILE A 209 -15.99 -2.26 -11.10
CA ILE A 209 -17.35 -2.06 -10.54
C ILE A 209 -18.25 -3.27 -10.83
N ARG A 210 -18.21 -3.79 -12.07
CA ARG A 210 -19.14 -4.81 -12.54
C ARG A 210 -18.81 -6.22 -12.05
N SER A 211 -17.55 -6.60 -12.08
CA SER A 211 -17.08 -7.97 -11.87
C SER A 211 -15.67 -8.00 -11.24
N PRO A 212 -15.44 -7.32 -10.09
CA PRO A 212 -14.10 -7.21 -9.48
C PRO A 212 -13.52 -8.58 -9.09
N GLN A 213 -14.35 -9.59 -8.83
CA GLN A 213 -13.94 -10.95 -8.48
C GLN A 213 -13.20 -11.69 -9.61
N GLU A 214 -13.31 -11.21 -10.86
CA GLU A 214 -12.60 -11.80 -12.01
C GLU A 214 -11.09 -11.44 -12.01
N PHE A 215 -10.71 -10.38 -11.31
CA PHE A 215 -9.31 -9.98 -11.20
C PHE A 215 -8.61 -10.68 -10.04
N ASP A 216 -7.40 -11.17 -10.30
CA ASP A 216 -6.46 -11.62 -9.27
C ASP A 216 -5.34 -10.58 -9.10
N ILE A 217 -4.45 -10.44 -10.09
CA ILE A 217 -3.45 -9.39 -10.15
C ILE A 217 -3.79 -8.43 -11.30
N ILE A 218 -3.91 -7.17 -11.00
CA ILE A 218 -3.91 -6.08 -11.99
C ILE A 218 -2.50 -5.51 -12.03
N LEU A 219 -1.81 -5.69 -13.15
CA LEU A 219 -0.50 -5.12 -13.42
C LEU A 219 -0.64 -3.87 -14.27
N THR A 220 -0.12 -2.73 -13.83
CA THR A 220 -0.31 -1.48 -14.57
C THR A 220 0.79 -0.45 -14.32
N THR A 221 0.80 0.60 -15.13
CA THR A 221 1.69 1.76 -15.01
C THR A 221 1.30 2.63 -13.82
N ASN A 222 2.14 3.59 -13.47
CA ASN A 222 2.05 4.37 -12.25
C ASN A 222 0.71 5.13 -12.12
N MET A 223 0.38 6.00 -13.07
CA MET A 223 -0.83 6.83 -12.98
C MET A 223 -2.13 6.00 -13.01
N PHE A 224 -2.20 5.00 -13.88
CA PHE A 224 -3.37 4.13 -13.95
C PHE A 224 -3.52 3.30 -12.68
N GLY A 225 -2.41 2.82 -12.11
CA GLY A 225 -2.41 2.09 -10.86
C GLY A 225 -2.86 2.93 -9.67
N ASP A 226 -2.56 4.22 -9.66
CA ASP A 226 -3.05 5.15 -8.65
C ASP A 226 -4.58 5.23 -8.68
N ILE A 227 -5.13 5.58 -9.83
CA ILE A 227 -6.58 5.76 -10.02
C ILE A 227 -7.35 4.46 -9.73
N LEU A 228 -6.93 3.36 -10.36
CA LEU A 228 -7.63 2.07 -10.23
C LEU A 228 -7.56 1.49 -8.81
N SER A 229 -6.50 1.78 -8.04
CA SER A 229 -6.40 1.27 -6.68
C SER A 229 -7.32 2.01 -5.70
N ASP A 230 -7.57 3.29 -5.90
CA ASP A 230 -8.52 4.05 -5.10
C ASP A 230 -9.95 3.61 -5.42
N GLU A 231 -10.25 3.37 -6.71
CA GLU A 231 -11.50 2.76 -7.15
C GLU A 231 -11.70 1.37 -6.51
N ALA A 232 -10.68 0.49 -6.59
CA ALA A 232 -10.73 -0.84 -5.98
C ALA A 232 -10.90 -0.79 -4.45
N GLY A 233 -10.25 0.18 -3.79
CA GLY A 233 -10.42 0.45 -2.36
C GLY A 233 -11.87 0.78 -2.02
N GLN A 234 -12.53 1.60 -2.83
CA GLN A 234 -13.94 1.95 -2.64
C GLN A 234 -14.88 0.76 -2.92
N VAL A 235 -14.56 -0.09 -3.90
CA VAL A 235 -15.33 -1.32 -4.20
C VAL A 235 -15.40 -2.26 -3.00
N VAL A 236 -14.37 -2.32 -2.17
CA VAL A 236 -14.28 -3.24 -1.02
C VAL A 236 -14.66 -2.60 0.33
N GLY A 237 -15.10 -1.33 0.35
CA GLY A 237 -15.64 -0.72 1.56
C GLY A 237 -14.98 0.57 1.99
N GLY A 238 -13.99 1.07 1.25
CA GLY A 238 -13.39 2.39 1.45
C GLY A 238 -11.90 2.38 1.76
N LEU A 239 -11.27 3.53 1.57
CA LEU A 239 -9.82 3.71 1.69
C LEU A 239 -9.27 3.51 3.11
N GLY A 240 -10.11 3.69 4.15
CA GLY A 240 -9.74 3.41 5.55
C GLY A 240 -9.38 1.94 5.82
N LEU A 241 -9.68 1.05 4.86
CA LEU A 241 -9.38 -0.39 4.92
C LEU A 241 -8.25 -0.80 3.95
N ALA A 242 -7.75 0.12 3.13
CA ALA A 242 -6.82 -0.17 2.03
C ALA A 242 -5.35 0.02 2.45
N PRO A 243 -4.60 -1.06 2.70
CA PRO A 243 -3.17 -0.99 2.97
C PRO A 243 -2.36 -0.86 1.69
N SER A 244 -1.12 -0.42 1.80
CA SER A 244 -0.17 -0.46 0.70
C SER A 244 1.27 -0.73 1.13
N ALA A 245 2.07 -1.19 0.18
CA ALA A 245 3.51 -1.34 0.31
C ALA A 245 4.21 -0.78 -0.93
N ASN A 246 5.26 0.00 -0.71
CA ASN A 246 6.18 0.45 -1.75
C ASN A 246 7.45 -0.39 -1.60
N ILE A 247 7.75 -1.25 -2.56
CA ILE A 247 8.78 -2.30 -2.44
C ILE A 247 9.90 -2.04 -3.44
N GLY A 248 11.13 -1.99 -2.95
CA GLY A 248 12.37 -2.06 -3.69
C GLY A 248 13.03 -3.43 -3.55
N GLU A 249 14.28 -3.57 -3.99
CA GLU A 249 15.04 -4.81 -3.84
C GLU A 249 15.48 -5.03 -2.38
N GLU A 250 15.91 -3.98 -1.69
CA GLU A 250 16.51 -4.07 -0.34
C GLU A 250 15.66 -3.43 0.74
N LEU A 251 14.78 -2.51 0.39
CA LEU A 251 13.99 -1.71 1.34
C LEU A 251 12.53 -1.62 0.90
N ALA A 252 11.64 -1.46 1.88
CA ALA A 252 10.23 -1.22 1.63
C ALA A 252 9.66 -0.17 2.58
N ILE A 253 8.64 0.57 2.11
CA ILE A 253 7.83 1.50 2.91
C ILE A 253 6.38 1.01 2.90
N PHE A 254 5.81 0.85 4.09
CA PHE A 254 4.43 0.43 4.30
C PHE A 254 3.60 1.62 4.76
N GLU A 255 2.49 1.88 4.09
CA GLU A 255 1.67 3.06 4.35
C GLU A 255 0.20 2.80 4.00
N PRO A 256 -0.78 3.51 4.58
CA PRO A 256 -2.15 3.47 4.10
C PRO A 256 -2.26 4.13 2.73
N VAL A 257 -3.30 3.75 1.97
CA VAL A 257 -3.57 4.38 0.65
C VAL A 257 -4.14 5.80 0.82
N HIS A 258 -4.95 6.02 1.87
CA HIS A 258 -5.62 7.31 2.12
C HIS A 258 -4.66 8.43 2.56
N GLY A 259 -5.10 9.68 2.40
CA GLY A 259 -4.40 10.89 2.86
C GLY A 259 -4.59 11.18 4.36
N CYS A 260 -4.14 12.36 4.80
CA CYS A 260 -4.08 12.78 6.21
C CYS A 260 -5.42 13.26 6.82
N ALA A 261 -6.48 13.41 6.03
CA ALA A 261 -7.84 13.81 6.46
C ALA A 261 -7.85 14.92 7.54
N PRO A 262 -7.42 16.15 7.20
CA PRO A 262 -7.23 17.22 8.19
C PRO A 262 -8.52 17.58 8.93
N ASP A 263 -9.67 17.39 8.32
CA ASP A 263 -10.99 17.73 8.88
C ASP A 263 -11.34 16.94 10.15
N ILE A 264 -10.82 15.71 10.28
CA ILE A 264 -11.05 14.84 11.44
C ILE A 264 -9.80 14.61 12.28
N ALA A 265 -8.71 15.33 11.98
CA ALA A 265 -7.45 15.20 12.71
C ALA A 265 -7.62 15.52 14.22
N GLY A 266 -7.08 14.66 15.07
CA GLY A 266 -7.13 14.81 16.53
C GLY A 266 -8.51 14.55 17.17
N THR A 267 -9.52 14.15 16.39
CA THR A 267 -10.84 13.79 16.91
C THR A 267 -10.92 12.34 17.41
N ASN A 268 -9.89 11.55 17.15
CA ASN A 268 -9.83 10.12 17.49
C ASN A 268 -10.97 9.30 16.87
N THR A 269 -11.38 9.65 15.64
CA THR A 269 -12.47 8.99 14.91
C THR A 269 -12.01 8.27 13.64
N ALA A 270 -10.76 8.50 13.21
CA ALA A 270 -10.19 7.88 12.02
C ALA A 270 -10.08 6.35 12.16
N ASN A 271 -10.39 5.63 11.09
CA ASN A 271 -10.23 4.17 11.04
C ASN A 271 -8.73 3.78 10.99
N PRO A 272 -8.19 3.03 11.96
CA PRO A 272 -6.77 2.67 11.97
C PRO A 272 -6.44 1.43 11.15
N THR A 273 -7.45 0.77 10.55
CA THR A 273 -7.32 -0.57 9.94
C THR A 273 -6.30 -0.59 8.79
N SER A 274 -6.31 0.44 7.95
CA SER A 274 -5.40 0.52 6.80
C SER A 274 -3.92 0.48 7.25
N LEU A 275 -3.53 1.28 8.23
CA LEU A 275 -2.15 1.29 8.76
C LEU A 275 -1.81 0.00 9.51
N ILE A 276 -2.78 -0.59 10.25
CA ILE A 276 -2.61 -1.89 10.92
C ILE A 276 -2.39 -3.00 9.88
N LEU A 277 -3.17 -3.02 8.78
CA LEU A 277 -2.97 -3.98 7.70
C LEU A 277 -1.67 -3.72 6.91
N SER A 278 -1.25 -2.45 6.77
CA SER A 278 0.08 -2.11 6.22
C SER A 278 1.19 -2.65 7.12
N SER A 279 1.00 -2.63 8.44
CA SER A 279 1.94 -3.25 9.40
C SER A 279 1.96 -4.78 9.26
N ALA A 280 0.83 -5.41 8.94
CA ALA A 280 0.80 -6.84 8.62
C ALA A 280 1.57 -7.15 7.33
N MET A 281 1.42 -6.31 6.28
CA MET A 281 2.23 -6.43 5.06
C MET A 281 3.72 -6.28 5.35
N MET A 282 4.09 -5.33 6.22
CA MET A 282 5.47 -5.13 6.70
C MET A 282 6.04 -6.40 7.31
N LEU A 283 5.33 -7.03 8.23
CA LEU A 283 5.76 -8.26 8.90
C LEU A 283 5.92 -9.42 7.91
N ASN A 284 4.99 -9.57 6.96
CA ASN A 284 5.12 -10.59 5.93
C ASN A 284 6.36 -10.37 5.05
N TRP A 285 6.62 -9.13 4.63
CA TRP A 285 7.79 -8.79 3.85
C TRP A 285 9.09 -9.03 4.63
N LEU A 286 9.19 -8.56 5.87
CA LEU A 286 10.34 -8.82 6.76
C LEU A 286 10.57 -10.31 6.96
N GLY A 287 9.49 -11.07 7.17
CA GLY A 287 9.53 -12.52 7.27
C GLY A 287 10.03 -13.22 6.00
N GLN A 288 9.77 -12.66 4.83
CA GLN A 288 10.31 -13.17 3.56
C GLN A 288 11.79 -12.82 3.43
N GLN A 289 12.17 -11.55 3.68
CA GLN A 289 13.55 -11.07 3.55
C GLN A 289 14.52 -11.77 4.51
N ARG A 290 14.10 -12.06 5.73
CA ARG A 290 14.92 -12.68 6.77
C ARG A 290 14.67 -14.18 6.95
N ASN A 291 13.80 -14.79 6.12
CA ASN A 291 13.31 -16.15 6.28
C ASN A 291 12.81 -16.46 7.70
N ASP A 292 12.08 -15.51 8.29
CA ASP A 292 11.52 -15.58 9.63
C ASP A 292 10.03 -15.99 9.58
N ASN A 293 9.73 -17.19 10.04
CA ASN A 293 8.36 -17.69 10.07
C ASN A 293 7.51 -17.02 11.17
N GLU A 294 8.11 -16.58 12.29
CA GLU A 294 7.39 -15.86 13.34
C GLU A 294 6.80 -14.55 12.79
N ALA A 295 7.57 -13.79 12.01
CA ALA A 295 7.08 -12.58 11.36
C ALA A 295 5.95 -12.86 10.35
N LYS A 296 6.02 -13.95 9.59
CA LYS A 296 4.95 -14.38 8.68
C LYS A 296 3.68 -14.77 9.46
N HIS A 297 3.82 -15.52 10.55
CA HIS A 297 2.70 -15.91 11.41
C HIS A 297 2.08 -14.69 12.10
N ALA A 298 2.89 -13.76 12.60
CA ALA A 298 2.42 -12.50 13.18
C ALA A 298 1.60 -11.66 12.18
N SER A 299 2.05 -11.59 10.92
CA SER A 299 1.29 -10.95 9.84
C SER A 299 -0.10 -11.56 9.68
N GLN A 300 -0.18 -12.88 9.60
CA GLN A 300 -1.46 -13.61 9.45
C GLN A 300 -2.35 -13.44 10.69
N ALA A 301 -1.77 -13.40 11.88
CA ALA A 301 -2.49 -13.19 13.13
C ALA A 301 -3.14 -11.79 13.18
N ILE A 302 -2.42 -10.73 12.76
CA ILE A 302 -2.99 -9.37 12.63
C ILE A 302 -4.17 -9.37 11.65
N GLN A 303 -4.03 -9.98 10.47
CA GLN A 303 -5.10 -10.02 9.47
C GLN A 303 -6.36 -10.70 10.04
N ARG A 304 -6.22 -11.85 10.71
CA ARG A 304 -7.34 -12.56 11.36
C ARG A 304 -7.96 -11.73 12.51
N ALA A 305 -7.14 -11.02 13.28
CA ALA A 305 -7.65 -10.16 14.36
C ALA A 305 -8.48 -9.00 13.79
N VAL A 306 -8.02 -8.38 12.69
CA VAL A 306 -8.80 -7.36 11.97
C VAL A 306 -10.11 -7.94 11.46
N GLU A 307 -10.09 -9.07 10.75
CA GLU A 307 -11.30 -9.72 10.23
C GLU A 307 -12.28 -10.06 11.36
N SER A 308 -11.81 -10.56 12.50
CA SER A 308 -12.63 -10.86 13.67
C SER A 308 -13.25 -9.62 14.31
N CYS A 309 -12.48 -8.52 14.39
CA CYS A 309 -12.94 -7.23 14.90
C CYS A 309 -14.10 -6.67 14.04
N LEU A 310 -13.91 -6.68 12.72
CA LEU A 310 -14.92 -6.24 11.75
C LEU A 310 -16.17 -7.13 11.78
N ALA A 311 -16.00 -8.45 11.78
CA ALA A 311 -17.10 -9.41 11.87
C ALA A 311 -17.97 -9.20 13.13
N ALA A 312 -17.33 -8.78 14.24
CA ALA A 312 -18.02 -8.46 15.49
C ALA A 312 -18.68 -7.06 15.51
N GLY A 313 -18.61 -6.30 14.41
CA GLY A 313 -19.15 -4.93 14.33
C GLY A 313 -18.42 -3.91 15.20
N LYS A 314 -17.20 -4.20 15.63
CA LYS A 314 -16.35 -3.29 16.41
C LYS A 314 -15.62 -2.34 15.50
N VAL A 315 -16.31 -1.31 15.01
CA VAL A 315 -15.82 -0.43 13.93
C VAL A 315 -15.99 1.05 14.27
N THR A 316 -15.25 1.88 13.55
CA THR A 316 -15.28 3.34 13.61
C THR A 316 -16.47 3.93 12.84
N PRO A 317 -16.76 5.25 12.96
CA PRO A 317 -17.93 5.89 12.36
C PRO A 317 -18.01 5.78 10.83
N ASP A 318 -16.89 5.76 10.11
CA ASP A 318 -16.83 5.57 8.66
C ASP A 318 -17.45 4.24 8.19
N LEU A 319 -17.43 3.24 9.05
CA LEU A 319 -18.09 1.92 8.84
C LEU A 319 -19.42 1.79 9.59
N GLY A 320 -20.00 2.90 10.06
CA GLY A 320 -21.27 2.92 10.77
C GLY A 320 -21.20 2.53 12.24
N GLY A 321 -19.99 2.41 12.81
CA GLY A 321 -19.77 2.10 14.22
C GLY A 321 -19.68 3.31 15.13
N LYS A 322 -19.17 3.08 16.35
CA LYS A 322 -19.03 4.12 17.39
C LYS A 322 -17.66 4.11 18.08
N LEU A 323 -16.78 3.20 17.68
CA LEU A 323 -15.47 3.13 18.31
C LEU A 323 -14.60 4.29 17.86
N THR A 324 -13.80 4.79 18.78
CA THR A 324 -12.70 5.69 18.47
C THR A 324 -11.55 4.94 17.80
N THR A 325 -10.61 5.65 17.19
CA THR A 325 -9.38 5.11 16.58
C THR A 325 -8.65 4.19 17.55
N LEU A 326 -8.42 4.67 18.79
CA LEU A 326 -7.70 3.90 19.80
C LEU A 326 -8.52 2.72 20.34
N GLU A 327 -9.84 2.85 20.48
CA GLU A 327 -10.69 1.73 20.93
C GLU A 327 -10.73 0.62 19.87
N MET A 328 -10.79 0.95 18.58
CA MET A 328 -10.70 -0.05 17.53
C MET A 328 -9.34 -0.73 17.51
N GLY A 329 -8.24 0.03 17.66
CA GLY A 329 -6.89 -0.54 17.83
C GLY A 329 -6.82 -1.54 18.99
N ARG A 330 -7.36 -1.19 20.17
CA ARG A 330 -7.44 -2.10 21.33
C ARG A 330 -8.31 -3.33 21.09
N ALA A 331 -9.41 -3.17 20.34
CA ALA A 331 -10.26 -4.32 20.00
C ALA A 331 -9.54 -5.31 19.06
N ILE A 332 -8.77 -4.80 18.09
CA ILE A 332 -7.92 -5.63 17.23
C ILE A 332 -6.81 -6.30 18.03
N LYS A 333 -6.12 -5.57 18.92
CA LYS A 333 -5.11 -6.10 19.83
C LYS A 333 -5.63 -7.25 20.66
N ALA A 334 -6.81 -7.08 21.29
CA ALA A 334 -7.45 -8.14 22.09
C ALA A 334 -7.82 -9.37 21.23
N GLY A 335 -8.23 -9.16 19.98
CA GLY A 335 -8.46 -10.23 19.01
C GLY A 335 -7.17 -10.99 18.66
N LEU A 336 -6.04 -10.29 18.54
CA LEU A 336 -4.73 -10.89 18.27
C LEU A 336 -4.32 -11.87 19.39
N SER A 337 -4.45 -11.48 20.66
CA SER A 337 -4.17 -12.36 21.81
C SER A 337 -5.01 -13.65 21.77
N GLN A 338 -6.25 -13.59 21.32
CA GLN A 338 -7.13 -14.78 21.19
C GLN A 338 -6.71 -15.69 20.04
N VAL A 339 -6.29 -15.12 18.90
CA VAL A 339 -5.86 -15.88 17.70
C VAL A 339 -4.56 -16.65 17.96
N VAL A 340 -3.67 -16.10 18.76
CA VAL A 340 -2.38 -16.74 19.09
C VAL A 340 -2.54 -17.90 20.07
N CYS A 341 -3.58 -17.88 20.92
CA CYS A 341 -3.86 -18.95 21.88
C CYS A 341 -4.60 -20.16 21.27
N GLN A 342 -5.01 -20.11 20.02
CA GLN A 342 -5.67 -21.20 19.27
C GLN A 342 -4.67 -21.93 18.35
#